data_6b2094d2eb414563b0b0ec1fc198158a
#
_entry.id   6b2094d2eb414563b0b0ec1fc198158a
#
_cell.length_a   1.000
_cell.length_b   1.000
_cell.length_c   1.000
_cell.angle_alpha   90.00
_cell.angle_beta   90.00
_cell.angle_gamma   90.00
#
_symmetry.space_group_name_H-M   'P 1'
#
loop_
_entity.id
_entity.type
_entity.pdbx_description
1 polymer ?
#
loop_
_entity_poly.entity_id
_entity_poly.type
_entity_poly.pdbx_seq_one_letter_code
_entity_poly.pdbx_strand_id
1 'polypeptide(L)'
;MKKVKIGIIGAGIQGVCCALFLQKKGFEVFLFDRDEPGNAASYGNAGHFSPYASVPLNRPDVLTDVPAMLLSSRGPLALKWNYVPKMVPWFLKFIKNCSKEKMMHTAKYMHQLLDLALPAYDELFQEIDLENLVENKGIMYIWEKQN
;
A
#
# COMPACT_ATOMS: atom_id res chain seq x y z
N MET A 1 37.79 6.51 -3.45
CA MET A 1 36.68 7.50 -3.39
C MET A 1 35.93 7.28 -2.09
N LYS A 2 35.55 8.33 -1.33
CA LYS A 2 34.67 8.16 -0.16
C LYS A 2 33.29 7.67 -0.63
N LYS A 3 32.82 6.57 -0.04
CA LYS A 3 31.44 6.12 -0.30
C LYS A 3 30.46 7.16 0.24
N VAL A 4 29.42 7.47 -0.52
CA VAL A 4 28.32 8.33 -0.05
C VAL A 4 27.59 7.59 1.05
N LYS A 5 27.35 8.25 2.19
CA LYS A 5 26.64 7.72 3.34
C LYS A 5 25.18 8.14 3.28
N ILE A 6 24.27 7.19 3.44
CA ILE A 6 22.81 7.42 3.39
C ILE A 6 22.20 6.91 4.69
N GLY A 7 21.46 7.77 5.38
CA GLY A 7 20.65 7.39 6.54
C GLY A 7 19.18 7.19 6.11
N ILE A 8 18.57 6.08 6.52
CA ILE A 8 17.14 5.78 6.32
C ILE A 8 16.48 5.72 7.70
N ILE A 9 15.40 6.46 7.88
CA ILE A 9 14.60 6.45 9.11
C ILE A 9 13.38 5.58 8.88
N GLY A 10 13.26 4.52 9.67
CA GLY A 10 12.22 3.50 9.57
C GLY A 10 12.73 2.18 8.99
N ALA A 11 12.70 1.11 9.80
CA ALA A 11 13.11 -0.25 9.43
C ALA A 11 11.90 -1.18 9.17
N GLY A 12 10.79 -0.63 8.69
CA GLY A 12 9.71 -1.41 8.10
C GLY A 12 10.09 -1.91 6.71
N ILE A 13 9.19 -2.66 6.07
CA ILE A 13 9.46 -3.29 4.76
C ILE A 13 10.00 -2.29 3.71
N GLN A 14 9.47 -1.08 3.66
CA GLN A 14 9.92 -0.06 2.70
C GLN A 14 11.35 0.39 2.99
N GLY A 15 11.67 0.68 4.26
CA GLY A 15 13.03 1.12 4.65
C GLY A 15 14.06 0.05 4.40
N VAL A 16 13.75 -1.21 4.71
CA VAL A 16 14.64 -2.35 4.48
C VAL A 16 14.88 -2.56 2.98
N CYS A 17 13.83 -2.58 2.15
CA CYS A 17 13.98 -2.71 0.69
C CYS A 17 14.81 -1.56 0.10
N CYS A 18 14.54 -0.32 0.49
CA CYS A 18 15.35 0.83 0.06
C CYS A 18 16.82 0.69 0.47
N ALA A 19 17.09 0.24 1.70
CA ALA A 19 18.45 0.02 2.19
C ALA A 19 19.19 -1.01 1.34
N LEU A 20 18.57 -2.14 1.05
CA LEU A 20 19.14 -3.22 0.24
C LEU A 20 19.49 -2.73 -1.18
N PHE A 21 18.56 -2.06 -1.86
CA PHE A 21 18.83 -1.53 -3.21
C PHE A 21 19.93 -0.46 -3.22
N LEU A 22 19.99 0.40 -2.21
CA LEU A 22 21.05 1.40 -2.09
C LEU A 22 22.41 0.75 -1.81
N GLN A 23 22.46 -0.30 -0.99
CA GLN A 23 23.68 -1.07 -0.75
C GLN A 23 24.16 -1.75 -2.04
N LYS A 24 23.27 -2.37 -2.82
CA LYS A 24 23.59 -2.94 -4.14
C LYS A 24 24.18 -1.90 -5.09
N LYS A 25 23.76 -0.66 -5.00
CA LYS A 25 24.32 0.47 -5.77
C LYS A 25 25.65 1.02 -5.21
N GLY A 26 26.17 0.41 -4.15
CA GLY A 26 27.48 0.74 -3.57
C GLY A 26 27.48 1.85 -2.54
N PHE A 27 26.31 2.33 -2.09
CA PHE A 27 26.22 3.28 -1.00
C PHE A 27 26.50 2.63 0.36
N GLU A 28 27.01 3.42 1.32
CA GLU A 28 27.10 3.02 2.72
C GLU A 28 25.79 3.43 3.41
N VAL A 29 24.96 2.44 3.79
CA VAL A 29 23.60 2.69 4.27
C VAL A 29 23.51 2.43 5.77
N PHE A 30 22.88 3.37 6.49
CA PHE A 30 22.55 3.27 7.91
C PHE A 30 21.04 3.28 8.05
N LEU A 31 20.50 2.25 8.71
CA LEU A 31 19.07 2.10 8.96
C LEU A 31 18.79 2.41 10.43
N PHE A 32 17.89 3.35 10.69
CA PHE A 32 17.52 3.81 12.03
C PHE A 32 16.06 3.50 12.31
N ASP A 33 15.79 2.79 13.40
CA ASP A 33 14.45 2.61 13.93
C ASP A 33 14.51 2.65 15.46
N ARG A 34 13.37 2.85 16.11
CA ARG A 34 13.22 2.74 17.56
C ARG A 34 13.11 1.30 18.04
N ASP A 35 12.68 0.40 17.15
CA ASP A 35 12.41 -1.00 17.43
C ASP A 35 13.24 -1.90 16.49
N GLU A 36 13.21 -3.21 16.72
CA GLU A 36 13.80 -4.21 15.82
C GLU A 36 13.20 -4.10 14.40
N PRO A 37 13.97 -4.35 13.34
CA PRO A 37 13.50 -4.30 11.98
C PRO A 37 12.24 -5.15 11.77
N GLY A 38 11.21 -4.55 11.15
CA GLY A 38 9.95 -5.23 10.86
C GLY A 38 8.94 -5.26 12.00
N ASN A 39 9.30 -4.95 13.24
CA ASN A 39 8.42 -5.09 14.42
C ASN A 39 7.33 -4.02 14.58
N ALA A 40 7.21 -3.09 13.64
CA ALA A 40 6.14 -2.07 13.67
C ALA A 40 4.99 -2.45 12.72
N ALA A 41 4.55 -1.51 11.88
CA ALA A 41 3.40 -1.70 10.99
C ALA A 41 3.59 -2.82 9.92
N SER A 42 4.82 -3.23 9.65
CA SER A 42 5.09 -4.35 8.74
C SER A 42 4.84 -5.72 9.38
N TYR A 43 4.87 -5.81 10.70
CA TYR A 43 4.61 -7.04 11.43
C TYR A 43 3.12 -7.41 11.38
N GLY A 44 2.81 -8.67 11.09
CA GLY A 44 1.44 -9.17 11.07
C GLY A 44 0.57 -8.61 9.93
N ASN A 45 1.17 -7.99 8.90
CA ASN A 45 0.43 -7.63 7.70
C ASN A 45 -0.08 -8.89 6.97
N ALA A 46 -0.99 -8.72 6.00
CA ALA A 46 -1.60 -9.83 5.28
C ALA A 46 -0.63 -10.61 4.36
N GLY A 47 0.62 -10.18 4.23
CA GLY A 47 1.63 -10.84 3.38
C GLY A 47 1.24 -10.90 1.89
N HIS A 48 0.44 -9.96 1.42
CA HIS A 48 -0.16 -10.01 0.10
C HIS A 48 0.49 -8.99 -0.84
N PHE A 49 1.01 -9.47 -1.97
CA PHE A 49 1.49 -8.62 -3.04
C PHE A 49 0.36 -8.30 -4.00
N SER A 50 -0.04 -7.03 -4.09
CA SER A 50 -1.18 -6.58 -4.89
C SER A 50 -0.75 -5.54 -5.96
N PRO A 51 0.00 -5.94 -7.00
CA PRO A 51 0.47 -5.02 -8.03
C PRO A 51 -0.68 -4.39 -8.84
N TYR A 52 -1.86 -5.00 -8.80
CA TYR A 52 -3.04 -4.53 -9.53
C TYR A 52 -3.90 -3.54 -8.76
N ALA A 53 -3.60 -3.24 -7.49
CA ALA A 53 -4.36 -2.34 -6.64
C ALA A 53 -4.08 -0.85 -6.96
N SER A 54 -4.14 -0.49 -8.24
CA SER A 54 -3.85 0.88 -8.71
C SER A 54 -5.05 1.83 -8.59
N VAL A 55 -6.28 1.29 -8.55
CA VAL A 55 -7.48 2.13 -8.47
C VAL A 55 -7.70 2.62 -7.04
N PRO A 56 -7.72 3.94 -6.80
CA PRO A 56 -7.89 4.47 -5.45
C PRO A 56 -9.34 4.35 -4.96
N LEU A 57 -9.52 4.41 -3.63
CA LEU A 57 -10.84 4.30 -3.00
C LEU A 57 -11.78 5.47 -3.31
N ASN A 58 -11.26 6.63 -3.68
CA ASN A 58 -12.05 7.82 -4.00
C ASN A 58 -12.69 7.77 -5.41
N ARG A 59 -13.32 6.65 -5.74
CA ARG A 59 -14.11 6.49 -6.96
C ARG A 59 -15.45 7.21 -6.82
N PRO A 60 -16.04 7.72 -7.92
CA PRO A 60 -17.36 8.38 -7.87
C PRO A 60 -18.48 7.49 -7.31
N ASP A 61 -18.47 6.21 -7.65
CA ASP A 61 -19.45 5.21 -7.22
C ASP A 61 -19.43 4.95 -5.70
N VAL A 62 -18.30 5.14 -5.03
CA VAL A 62 -18.24 5.02 -3.55
C VAL A 62 -19.23 5.93 -2.85
N LEU A 63 -19.49 7.13 -3.41
CA LEU A 63 -20.43 8.08 -2.79
C LEU A 63 -21.86 7.56 -2.78
N THR A 64 -22.24 6.75 -3.75
CA THR A 64 -23.58 6.09 -3.82
C THR A 64 -23.64 4.85 -2.92
N ASP A 65 -22.50 4.19 -2.69
CA ASP A 65 -22.44 2.95 -1.92
C ASP A 65 -22.34 3.19 -0.40
N VAL A 66 -21.80 4.34 0.01
CA VAL A 66 -21.60 4.68 1.44
C VAL A 66 -22.87 4.55 2.29
N PRO A 67 -24.06 5.03 1.88
CA PRO A 67 -25.26 4.86 2.70
C PRO A 67 -25.62 3.38 2.95
N ALA A 68 -25.52 2.54 1.93
CA ALA A 68 -25.79 1.10 2.05
C ALA A 68 -24.74 0.42 2.95
N MET A 69 -23.47 0.80 2.83
CA MET A 69 -22.39 0.29 3.69
C MET A 69 -22.59 0.64 5.15
N LEU A 70 -23.07 1.85 5.45
CA LEU A 70 -23.33 2.31 6.82
C LEU A 70 -24.55 1.66 7.47
N LEU A 71 -25.58 1.33 6.67
CA LEU A 71 -26.79 0.68 7.14
C LEU A 71 -26.63 -0.82 7.35
N SER A 72 -25.62 -1.41 6.77
CA SER A 72 -25.34 -2.85 6.89
C SER A 72 -24.52 -3.15 8.15
N SER A 73 -25.03 -4.02 9.01
CA SER A 73 -24.29 -4.51 10.19
C SER A 73 -23.05 -5.34 9.82
N ARG A 74 -22.97 -5.82 8.59
CA ARG A 74 -21.82 -6.56 8.03
C ARG A 74 -21.07 -5.75 6.97
N GLY A 75 -21.39 -4.46 6.85
CA GLY A 75 -20.76 -3.58 5.87
C GLY A 75 -19.27 -3.36 6.15
N PRO A 76 -18.49 -3.06 5.11
CA PRO A 76 -17.06 -2.82 5.23
C PRO A 76 -16.73 -1.48 5.90
N LEU A 77 -17.74 -0.61 6.10
CA LEU A 77 -17.56 0.73 6.66
C LEU A 77 -18.18 0.81 8.06
N ALA A 78 -17.32 0.99 9.07
CA ALA A 78 -17.74 1.26 10.43
C ALA A 78 -17.30 2.67 10.86
N LEU A 79 -18.24 3.48 11.37
CA LEU A 79 -17.97 4.82 11.87
C LEU A 79 -18.05 4.86 13.40
N LYS A 80 -17.02 5.46 14.00
CA LYS A 80 -17.07 5.85 15.41
C LYS A 80 -17.74 7.22 15.51
N TRP A 81 -19.04 7.25 15.81
CA TRP A 81 -19.89 8.43 15.72
C TRP A 81 -19.38 9.64 16.48
N ASN A 82 -18.79 9.45 17.67
CA ASN A 82 -18.19 10.52 18.45
C ASN A 82 -16.94 11.14 17.81
N TYR A 83 -16.36 10.47 16.79
CA TYR A 83 -15.19 10.97 16.05
C TYR A 83 -15.56 11.66 14.73
N VAL A 84 -16.77 11.43 14.21
CA VAL A 84 -17.24 11.97 12.93
C VAL A 84 -17.06 13.50 12.83
N PRO A 85 -17.38 14.33 13.84
CA PRO A 85 -17.18 15.78 13.75
C PRO A 85 -15.72 16.17 13.45
N LYS A 86 -14.76 15.41 13.99
CA LYS A 86 -13.32 15.65 13.73
C LYS A 86 -12.90 15.24 12.33
N MET A 87 -13.64 14.35 11.68
CA MET A 87 -13.37 13.85 10.33
C MET A 87 -14.00 14.72 9.23
N VAL A 88 -14.91 15.63 9.55
CA VAL A 88 -15.60 16.44 8.54
C VAL A 88 -14.65 17.14 7.56
N PRO A 89 -13.55 17.78 7.96
CA PRO A 89 -12.64 18.42 7.01
C PRO A 89 -11.99 17.41 6.04
N TRP A 90 -11.73 16.19 6.51
CA TRP A 90 -11.22 15.11 5.68
C TRP A 90 -12.28 14.62 4.71
N PHE A 91 -13.52 14.39 5.14
CA PHE A 91 -14.62 13.98 4.29
C PHE A 91 -14.89 14.96 3.15
N LEU A 92 -14.89 16.27 3.44
CA LEU A 92 -15.06 17.28 2.40
C LEU A 92 -13.96 17.22 1.34
N LYS A 93 -12.71 17.02 1.76
CA LYS A 93 -11.58 16.81 0.84
C LYS A 93 -11.73 15.51 0.04
N PHE A 94 -12.16 14.44 0.70
CA PHE A 94 -12.38 13.15 0.05
C PHE A 94 -13.44 13.26 -1.05
N ILE A 95 -14.62 13.79 -0.73
CA ILE A 95 -15.73 14.01 -1.69
C ILE A 95 -15.27 14.88 -2.87
N LYS A 96 -14.56 15.98 -2.60
CA LYS A 96 -13.99 16.85 -3.64
C LYS A 96 -13.05 16.11 -4.60
N ASN A 97 -12.45 15.02 -4.15
CA ASN A 97 -11.54 14.20 -4.93
C ASN A 97 -12.20 12.97 -5.56
N CYS A 98 -13.49 12.70 -5.29
CA CYS A 98 -14.25 11.62 -5.90
C CYS A 98 -14.74 12.01 -7.31
N SER A 99 -13.82 12.23 -8.24
CA SER A 99 -14.14 12.46 -9.64
C SER A 99 -13.43 11.45 -10.53
N LYS A 100 -14.05 11.07 -11.65
CA LYS A 100 -13.47 10.12 -12.59
C LYS A 100 -12.10 10.57 -13.10
N GLU A 101 -11.93 11.86 -13.37
CA GLU A 101 -10.68 12.43 -13.84
C GLU A 101 -9.55 12.24 -12.81
N LYS A 102 -9.80 12.60 -11.54
CA LYS A 102 -8.81 12.46 -10.47
C LYS A 102 -8.52 11.00 -10.14
N MET A 103 -9.54 10.16 -10.16
CA MET A 103 -9.39 8.71 -10.01
C MET A 103 -8.47 8.14 -11.10
N MET A 104 -8.74 8.46 -12.36
CA MET A 104 -7.92 7.98 -13.48
C MET A 104 -6.50 8.52 -13.46
N HIS A 105 -6.32 9.79 -13.08
CA HIS A 105 -5.01 10.39 -12.88
C HIS A 105 -4.21 9.62 -11.81
N THR A 106 -4.80 9.41 -10.64
CA THR A 106 -4.14 8.67 -9.55
C THR A 106 -3.86 7.23 -9.96
N ALA A 107 -4.82 6.55 -10.57
CA ALA A 107 -4.66 5.15 -11.00
C ALA A 107 -3.50 4.99 -12.00
N LYS A 108 -3.36 5.93 -12.94
CA LYS A 108 -2.26 5.92 -13.91
C LYS A 108 -0.88 5.94 -13.25
N TYR A 109 -0.67 6.85 -12.30
CA TYR A 109 0.64 6.97 -11.64
C TYR A 109 0.89 5.86 -10.63
N MET A 110 -0.16 5.43 -9.92
CA MET A 110 -0.06 4.25 -9.05
C MET A 110 0.29 2.99 -9.83
N HIS A 111 -0.31 2.78 -11.00
CA HIS A 111 0.00 1.65 -11.86
C HIS A 111 1.48 1.65 -12.27
N GLN A 112 2.02 2.79 -12.70
CA GLN A 112 3.43 2.91 -13.06
C GLN A 112 4.39 2.55 -11.91
N LEU A 113 4.04 2.88 -10.66
CA LEU A 113 4.83 2.50 -9.50
C LEU A 113 4.68 1.01 -9.17
N LEU A 114 3.48 0.48 -9.25
CA LEU A 114 3.18 -0.91 -8.91
C LEU A 114 3.76 -1.89 -9.93
N ASP A 115 3.85 -1.50 -11.21
CA ASP A 115 4.49 -2.31 -12.26
C ASP A 115 5.97 -2.58 -11.98
N LEU A 116 6.62 -1.71 -11.22
CA LEU A 116 8.02 -1.89 -10.81
C LEU A 116 8.17 -2.79 -9.58
N ALA A 117 7.09 -3.04 -8.84
CA ALA A 117 7.17 -3.69 -7.54
C ALA A 117 7.55 -5.18 -7.64
N LEU A 118 6.84 -5.96 -8.48
CA LEU A 118 7.13 -7.39 -8.62
C LEU A 118 8.54 -7.66 -9.15
N PRO A 119 8.99 -7.02 -10.26
CA PRO A 119 10.37 -7.20 -10.71
C PRO A 119 11.43 -6.85 -9.65
N ALA A 120 11.15 -5.82 -8.83
CA ALA A 120 12.05 -5.45 -7.74
C ALA A 120 12.07 -6.50 -6.62
N TYR A 121 10.93 -7.08 -6.28
CA TYR A 121 10.88 -8.20 -5.33
C TYR A 121 11.56 -9.45 -5.88
N ASP A 122 11.35 -9.79 -7.15
CA ASP A 122 12.02 -10.94 -7.79
C ASP A 122 13.54 -10.80 -7.70
N GLU A 123 14.08 -9.59 -7.91
CA GLU A 123 15.52 -9.34 -7.75
C GLU A 123 16.01 -9.60 -6.31
N LEU A 124 15.22 -9.21 -5.30
CA LEU A 124 15.57 -9.44 -3.89
C LEU A 124 15.42 -10.92 -3.53
N PHE A 125 14.42 -11.60 -4.04
CA PHE A 125 14.13 -13.01 -3.75
C PHE A 125 15.19 -13.97 -4.32
N GLN A 126 15.90 -13.59 -5.36
CA GLN A 126 17.03 -14.37 -5.86
C GLN A 126 18.19 -14.47 -4.86
N GLU A 127 18.27 -13.56 -3.89
CA GLU A 127 19.36 -13.53 -2.90
C GLU A 127 18.96 -14.15 -1.56
N ILE A 128 17.69 -14.45 -1.35
CA ILE A 128 17.13 -14.93 -0.08
C ILE A 128 16.35 -16.21 -0.37
N ASP A 129 16.62 -17.26 0.39
CA ASP A 129 15.80 -18.47 0.35
C ASP A 129 14.42 -18.19 0.96
N LEU A 130 13.41 -18.08 0.11
CA LEU A 130 12.03 -17.79 0.48
C LEU A 130 11.05 -18.90 0.06
N GLU A 131 11.54 -20.08 -0.32
CA GLU A 131 10.68 -21.16 -0.84
C GLU A 131 9.52 -21.51 0.08
N ASN A 132 9.71 -21.34 1.39
CA ASN A 132 8.68 -21.62 2.41
C ASN A 132 7.86 -20.38 2.84
N LEU A 133 8.17 -19.18 2.37
CA LEU A 133 7.57 -17.93 2.81
C LEU A 133 6.74 -17.24 1.74
N VAL A 134 6.98 -17.50 0.47
CA VAL A 134 6.30 -16.85 -0.65
C VAL A 134 5.64 -17.89 -1.55
N GLU A 135 4.33 -17.76 -1.71
CA GLU A 135 3.56 -18.59 -2.63
C GLU A 135 3.11 -17.75 -3.84
N ASN A 136 3.39 -18.23 -5.04
CA ASN A 136 2.95 -17.60 -6.28
C ASN A 136 1.71 -18.32 -6.84
N LYS A 137 0.55 -18.14 -6.19
CA LYS A 137 -0.73 -18.78 -6.60
C LYS A 137 -1.65 -17.85 -7.38
N GLY A 138 -1.29 -16.58 -7.50
CA GLY A 138 -2.13 -15.57 -8.12
C GLY A 138 -3.34 -15.15 -7.26
N ILE A 139 -4.17 -14.26 -7.80
CA ILE A 139 -5.38 -13.73 -7.16
C ILE A 139 -6.53 -13.87 -8.16
N MET A 140 -7.65 -14.36 -7.69
CA MET A 140 -8.87 -14.43 -8.47
C MET A 140 -9.84 -13.33 -8.01
N TYR A 141 -10.27 -12.46 -8.93
CA TYR A 141 -11.35 -11.51 -8.70
C TYR A 141 -12.65 -12.08 -9.26
N ILE A 142 -13.69 -12.11 -8.43
CA ILE A 142 -15.01 -12.58 -8.81
C ILE A 142 -15.98 -11.42 -8.72
N TRP A 143 -16.73 -11.18 -9.78
CA TRP A 143 -17.79 -10.17 -9.82
C TRP A 143 -19.15 -10.84 -10.04
N GLU A 144 -20.12 -10.52 -9.21
CA GLU A 144 -21.51 -10.82 -9.49
C GLU A 144 -22.09 -9.72 -10.38
N LYS A 145 -22.74 -10.13 -11.46
CA LYS A 145 -23.47 -9.19 -12.30
C LYS A 145 -24.74 -8.78 -11.54
N GLN A 146 -24.81 -7.55 -11.08
CA GLN A 146 -26.06 -6.99 -10.58
C GLN A 146 -27.02 -6.84 -11.77
N ASN A 147 -28.15 -7.56 -11.73
CA ASN A 147 -29.26 -7.43 -12.69
C ASN A 147 -30.05 -6.16 -12.40
#